data_7faf295a76d1e21282cd134062d76909
#
_entry.id   7faf295a76d1e21282cd134062d76909
#
_cell.length_a   1.000
_cell.length_b   1.000
_cell.length_c   1.000
_cell.angle_alpha   90.00
_cell.angle_beta   90.00
_cell.angle_gamma   90.00
#
_symmetry.space_group_name_H-M   'P 1'
#
loop_
_entity.id
_entity.type
_entity.pdbx_description
1 polymer ?
#
loop_
_entity_poly.entity_id
_entity_poly.type
_entity_poly.pdbx_seq_one_letter_code
_entity_poly.pdbx_strand_id
1 'polypeptide(L)'
;MSQKIYDLITDRIIALLEQGVIPWRKPWDAASGAPRNLVSGKVYRGINAMLLASLGFGSPWFATFHQVKALGGAVRKGAHGFPVVFWKFLEATAEPDGEGEQTSRRDRVPLLRYYTVFNLEQTEGVPAGKIPTLEIHHFDPLEACERIVAEMPQRPEIRHTTEARAYYRPATDTVTMPLRESFHSAAKYFSTLAHELVHYAAFRIMPCRCC
;
A
#
# COMPACT_ATOMS: atom_id res chain seq x y z
N MET A 1 -1.74 7.09 25.50
CA MET A 1 -2.26 7.71 24.24
C MET A 1 -2.23 6.72 23.07
N SER A 2 -1.22 5.87 22.94
CA SER A 2 -1.17 4.84 21.89
C SER A 2 -2.32 3.83 21.94
N GLN A 3 -2.71 3.33 23.13
CA GLN A 3 -3.79 2.34 23.27
C GLN A 3 -5.10 2.81 22.62
N LYS A 4 -5.53 4.04 22.86
CA LYS A 4 -6.75 4.60 22.25
C LYS A 4 -6.74 4.61 20.72
N ILE A 5 -5.55 4.73 20.11
CA ILE A 5 -5.42 4.70 18.65
C ILE A 5 -5.53 3.26 18.13
N TYR A 6 -4.94 2.31 18.84
CA TYR A 6 -5.09 0.89 18.50
C TYR A 6 -6.55 0.44 18.61
N ASP A 7 -7.22 0.78 19.70
CA ASP A 7 -8.64 0.46 19.91
C ASP A 7 -9.50 1.03 18.77
N LEU A 8 -9.31 2.31 18.44
CA LEU A 8 -10.03 2.99 17.36
C LEU A 8 -9.84 2.30 15.98
N ILE A 9 -8.63 1.88 15.66
CA ILE A 9 -8.35 1.18 14.39
C ILE A 9 -8.93 -0.24 14.41
N THR A 10 -8.81 -0.95 15.53
CA THR A 10 -9.36 -2.30 15.71
C THR A 10 -10.88 -2.30 15.58
N ASP A 11 -11.56 -1.40 16.29
CA ASP A 11 -13.02 -1.26 16.23
C ASP A 11 -13.49 -0.96 14.80
N ARG A 12 -12.72 -0.15 14.05
CA ARG A 12 -13.02 0.14 12.66
C ARG A 12 -12.89 -1.08 11.76
N ILE A 13 -11.85 -1.89 11.95
CA ILE A 13 -11.67 -3.14 11.19
C ILE A 13 -12.82 -4.10 11.51
N ILE A 14 -13.17 -4.26 12.79
CA ILE A 14 -14.27 -5.11 13.22
C ILE A 14 -15.57 -4.67 12.57
N ALA A 15 -15.90 -3.38 12.63
CA ALA A 15 -17.11 -2.84 12.02
C ALA A 15 -17.18 -3.08 10.50
N LEU A 16 -16.06 -3.03 9.78
CA LEU A 16 -16.01 -3.36 8.36
C LEU A 16 -16.24 -4.85 8.11
N LEU A 17 -15.65 -5.72 8.92
CA LEU A 17 -15.83 -7.17 8.83
C LEU A 17 -17.27 -7.58 9.12
N GLU A 18 -17.94 -6.96 10.10
CA GLU A 18 -19.34 -7.18 10.42
C GLU A 18 -20.26 -6.78 9.25
N GLN A 19 -19.86 -5.77 8.45
CA GLN A 19 -20.56 -5.37 7.22
C GLN A 19 -20.20 -6.27 6.01
N GLY A 20 -19.41 -7.32 6.19
CA GLY A 20 -18.94 -8.20 5.12
C GLY A 20 -17.83 -7.60 4.25
N VAL A 21 -17.31 -6.44 4.63
CA VAL A 21 -16.20 -5.78 3.93
C VAL A 21 -14.88 -6.29 4.49
N ILE A 22 -14.07 -6.92 3.63
CA ILE A 22 -12.72 -7.40 4.00
C ILE A 22 -11.70 -6.33 3.59
N PRO A 23 -11.18 -5.51 4.54
CA PRO A 23 -10.39 -4.32 4.20
C PRO A 23 -9.07 -4.61 3.46
N TRP A 24 -8.48 -5.79 3.64
CA TRP A 24 -7.24 -6.20 2.97
C TRP A 24 -7.45 -6.86 1.61
N ARG A 25 -8.70 -7.15 1.19
CA ARG A 25 -8.98 -7.43 -0.21
C ARG A 25 -9.06 -6.09 -0.93
N LYS A 26 -8.34 -5.96 -2.03
CA LYS A 26 -8.26 -4.75 -2.84
C LYS A 26 -9.69 -4.27 -3.21
N PRO A 27 -10.25 -3.28 -2.48
CA PRO A 27 -11.62 -2.82 -2.71
C PRO A 27 -11.68 -1.69 -3.74
N TRP A 28 -10.51 -1.12 -4.11
CA TRP A 28 -10.47 -0.01 -5.08
C TRP A 28 -10.45 -0.54 -6.49
N ASP A 29 -11.32 0.02 -7.29
CA ASP A 29 -11.23 -0.10 -8.72
C ASP A 29 -9.94 0.59 -9.20
N ALA A 30 -9.23 -0.04 -10.15
CA ALA A 30 -8.00 0.54 -10.70
C ALA A 30 -8.22 1.95 -11.30
N ALA A 31 -9.46 2.23 -11.72
CA ALA A 31 -9.90 3.51 -12.24
C ALA A 31 -9.90 4.65 -11.21
N SER A 32 -10.23 4.35 -9.94
CA SER A 32 -10.30 5.38 -8.89
C SER A 32 -8.94 5.76 -8.29
N GLY A 33 -7.93 4.94 -8.50
CA GLY A 33 -6.59 5.15 -7.95
C GLY A 33 -6.46 4.88 -6.45
N ALA A 34 -5.24 4.87 -5.94
CA ALA A 34 -4.97 4.68 -4.51
C ALA A 34 -5.31 5.94 -3.71
N PRO A 35 -5.85 5.81 -2.48
CA PRO A 35 -6.13 6.95 -1.60
C PRO A 35 -4.90 7.84 -1.40
N ARG A 36 -5.07 9.16 -1.55
CA ARG A 36 -3.99 10.14 -1.45
C ARG A 36 -4.45 11.45 -0.83
N ASN A 37 -3.50 12.18 -0.28
CA ASN A 37 -3.77 13.49 0.30
C ASN A 37 -3.92 14.54 -0.80
N LEU A 38 -5.00 15.32 -0.78
CA LEU A 38 -5.34 16.30 -1.79
C LEU A 38 -4.30 17.40 -1.93
N VAL A 39 -3.70 17.86 -0.82
CA VAL A 39 -2.77 19.00 -0.83
C VAL A 39 -1.35 18.56 -1.20
N SER A 40 -0.88 17.44 -0.63
CA SER A 40 0.49 16.98 -0.85
C SER A 40 0.64 16.03 -2.03
N GLY A 41 -0.46 15.49 -2.58
CA GLY A 41 -0.44 14.45 -3.61
C GLY A 41 0.06 13.09 -3.12
N LYS A 42 0.55 12.99 -1.87
CA LYS A 42 1.16 11.77 -1.34
C LYS A 42 0.12 10.67 -1.17
N VAL A 43 0.46 9.48 -1.65
CA VAL A 43 -0.35 8.26 -1.49
C VAL A 43 -0.29 7.79 -0.03
N TYR A 44 -1.44 7.47 0.53
CA TYR A 44 -1.50 6.78 1.83
C TYR A 44 -0.97 5.36 1.69
N ARG A 45 -0.32 4.85 2.73
CA ARG A 45 0.33 3.52 2.74
C ARG A 45 -0.11 2.69 3.94
N GLY A 46 0.13 1.38 3.85
CA GLY A 46 -0.16 0.44 4.94
C GLY A 46 -1.62 0.49 5.37
N ILE A 47 -1.85 0.50 6.69
CA ILE A 47 -3.19 0.48 7.30
C ILE A 47 -4.07 1.66 6.84
N ASN A 48 -3.47 2.86 6.63
CA ASN A 48 -4.22 4.03 6.17
C ASN A 48 -4.80 3.83 4.77
N ALA A 49 -3.99 3.29 3.84
CA ALA A 49 -4.46 3.01 2.47
C ALA A 49 -5.60 1.99 2.49
N MET A 50 -5.43 0.92 3.27
CA MET A 50 -6.41 -0.14 3.41
C MET A 50 -7.76 0.39 3.94
N LEU A 51 -7.72 1.13 5.05
CA LEU A 51 -8.94 1.67 5.68
C LEU A 51 -9.63 2.72 4.81
N LEU A 52 -8.89 3.63 4.18
CA LEU A 52 -9.48 4.66 3.33
C LEU A 52 -10.06 4.07 2.04
N ALA A 53 -9.40 3.06 1.46
CA ALA A 53 -9.90 2.39 0.26
C ALA A 53 -11.18 1.58 0.54
N SER A 54 -11.33 0.98 1.73
CA SER A 54 -12.52 0.22 2.10
C SER A 54 -13.79 1.06 2.30
N LEU A 55 -13.66 2.40 2.25
CA LEU A 55 -14.80 3.31 2.41
C LEU A 55 -15.69 3.42 1.16
N GLY A 56 -15.21 2.95 0.00
CA GLY A 56 -15.98 2.90 -1.23
C GLY A 56 -16.24 4.25 -1.92
N PHE A 57 -15.48 5.31 -1.59
CA PHE A 57 -15.55 6.59 -2.31
C PHE A 57 -15.00 6.45 -3.73
N GLY A 58 -15.65 7.10 -4.69
CA GLY A 58 -15.18 7.18 -6.07
C GLY A 58 -13.97 8.11 -6.23
N SER A 59 -13.82 9.09 -5.34
CA SER A 59 -12.66 10.00 -5.34
C SER A 59 -11.52 9.45 -4.48
N PRO A 60 -10.27 9.39 -4.97
CA PRO A 60 -9.11 8.97 -4.19
C PRO A 60 -8.55 10.08 -3.29
N TRP A 61 -9.11 11.29 -3.35
CA TRP A 61 -8.60 12.46 -2.67
C TRP A 61 -9.17 12.61 -1.27
N PHE A 62 -8.27 12.76 -0.30
CA PHE A 62 -8.60 13.00 1.11
C PHE A 62 -7.86 14.23 1.62
N ALA A 63 -8.51 15.01 2.48
CA ALA A 63 -7.93 16.19 3.10
C ALA A 63 -8.39 16.33 4.55
N THR A 64 -7.58 16.96 5.40
CA THR A 64 -8.01 17.35 6.74
C THR A 64 -8.98 18.53 6.66
N PHE A 65 -9.78 18.75 7.71
CA PHE A 65 -10.66 19.91 7.79
C PHE A 65 -9.96 21.25 7.51
N HIS A 66 -8.77 21.44 8.09
CA HIS A 66 -7.97 22.64 7.86
C HIS A 66 -7.49 22.78 6.41
N GLN A 67 -7.13 21.67 5.78
CA GLN A 67 -6.73 21.67 4.37
C GLN A 67 -7.90 22.04 3.45
N VAL A 68 -9.09 21.47 3.69
CA VAL A 68 -10.31 21.80 2.93
C VAL A 68 -10.61 23.30 3.04
N LYS A 69 -10.56 23.85 4.27
CA LYS A 69 -10.80 25.28 4.53
C LYS A 69 -9.74 26.17 3.84
N ALA A 70 -8.47 25.78 3.89
CA ALA A 70 -7.36 26.50 3.22
C ALA A 70 -7.50 26.50 1.68
N LEU A 71 -8.13 25.49 1.11
CA LEU A 71 -8.44 25.40 -0.31
C LEU A 71 -9.66 26.26 -0.70
N GLY A 72 -10.38 26.84 0.27
CA GLY A 72 -11.57 27.64 0.06
C GLY A 72 -12.88 26.84 0.08
N GLY A 73 -12.82 25.56 0.42
CA GLY A 73 -13.97 24.68 0.56
C GLY A 73 -14.45 24.53 2.00
N ALA A 74 -15.52 23.78 2.17
CA ALA A 74 -16.09 23.39 3.45
C ALA A 74 -16.39 21.88 3.48
N VAL A 75 -16.32 21.28 4.65
CA VAL A 75 -16.81 19.91 4.86
C VAL A 75 -18.31 19.97 5.07
N ARG A 76 -19.06 19.13 4.38
CA ARG A 76 -20.53 19.10 4.46
C ARG A 76 -20.98 18.77 5.86
N LYS A 77 -22.09 19.41 6.29
CA LYS A 77 -22.70 19.13 7.60
C LYS A 77 -23.10 17.65 7.69
N GLY A 78 -22.72 16.99 8.78
CA GLY A 78 -22.99 15.56 8.99
C GLY A 78 -21.97 14.61 8.35
N ALA A 79 -20.96 15.11 7.64
CA ALA A 79 -19.90 14.26 7.11
C ALA A 79 -19.07 13.66 8.26
N HIS A 80 -18.79 12.37 8.16
CA HIS A 80 -17.93 11.65 9.11
C HIS A 80 -16.49 11.62 8.61
N GLY A 81 -15.57 12.08 9.44
CA GLY A 81 -14.14 12.00 9.13
C GLY A 81 -13.55 10.65 9.50
N PHE A 82 -12.42 10.33 8.85
CA PHE A 82 -11.73 9.05 8.99
C PHE A 82 -10.36 9.26 9.60
N PRO A 83 -9.97 8.48 10.62
CA PRO A 83 -8.66 8.60 11.23
C PRO A 83 -7.60 8.02 10.32
N VAL A 84 -6.48 8.74 10.18
CA VAL A 84 -5.23 8.26 9.56
C VAL A 84 -4.10 8.40 10.56
N VAL A 85 -3.27 7.39 10.66
CA VAL A 85 -2.22 7.30 11.68
C VAL A 85 -0.84 7.51 11.06
N PHE A 86 0.02 8.23 11.79
CA PHE A 86 1.39 8.51 11.37
C PHE A 86 2.34 8.37 12.55
N TRP A 87 3.50 7.80 12.28
CA TRP A 87 4.62 7.84 13.20
C TRP A 87 5.40 9.15 12.99
N LYS A 88 5.50 9.94 14.05
CA LYS A 88 6.40 11.09 14.10
C LYS A 88 7.55 10.74 15.04
N PHE A 89 8.76 10.84 14.55
CA PHE A 89 9.94 10.70 15.38
C PHE A 89 10.26 12.08 15.99
N LEU A 90 10.26 12.15 17.31
CA LEU A 90 10.75 13.33 18.03
C LEU A 90 12.24 13.12 18.28
N GLU A 91 13.04 14.11 17.93
CA GLU A 91 14.43 14.16 18.36
C GLU A 91 14.40 14.56 19.84
N ALA A 92 14.91 13.69 20.72
CA ALA A 92 15.14 14.06 22.10
C ALA A 92 16.30 15.07 22.10
N THR A 93 16.04 16.31 22.49
CA THR A 93 17.08 17.25 22.87
C THR A 93 17.64 16.75 24.21
N ALA A 94 18.79 16.07 24.16
CA ALA A 94 19.56 15.84 25.37
C ALA A 94 20.03 17.19 25.85
N GLU A 95 19.67 17.59 27.08
CA GLU A 95 20.38 18.64 27.79
C GLU A 95 21.81 18.15 28.03
N PRO A 96 22.83 19.03 27.90
CA PRO A 96 24.20 18.62 28.09
C PRO A 96 24.50 18.55 29.60
N ASP A 97 24.29 17.39 30.20
CA ASP A 97 24.91 17.07 31.47
C ASP A 97 26.29 16.45 31.23
N GLY A 98 27.33 17.23 31.56
CA GLY A 98 28.66 16.87 31.98
C GLY A 98 29.45 15.84 31.20
N GLU A 99 30.58 16.27 30.66
CA GLU A 99 31.84 15.57 30.35
C GLU A 99 31.81 14.03 30.27
N GLY A 100 31.83 13.51 29.07
CA GLY A 100 32.10 12.08 28.80
C GLY A 100 31.51 11.55 27.51
N GLU A 101 32.41 11.33 26.53
CA GLU A 101 32.25 10.53 25.31
C GLU A 101 31.00 10.72 24.45
N GLN A 102 31.20 11.41 23.33
CA GLN A 102 30.29 11.55 22.20
C GLN A 102 30.02 10.20 21.55
N THR A 103 28.98 9.50 22.01
CA THR A 103 28.23 8.56 21.21
C THR A 103 26.86 9.18 20.91
N SER A 104 26.80 10.01 19.88
CA SER A 104 25.57 10.67 19.44
C SER A 104 24.62 9.67 18.79
N ARG A 105 24.05 8.76 19.56
CA ARG A 105 22.77 8.13 19.21
C ARG A 105 21.68 9.12 19.58
N ARG A 106 21.23 9.90 18.62
CA ARG A 106 20.01 10.70 18.76
C ARG A 106 18.85 9.71 18.97
N ASP A 107 18.46 9.54 20.21
CA ASP A 107 17.31 8.70 20.54
C ASP A 107 16.06 9.33 19.94
N ARG A 108 15.60 8.74 18.85
CA ARG A 108 14.36 9.11 18.19
C ARG A 108 13.21 8.40 18.88
N VAL A 109 12.43 9.13 19.66
CA VAL A 109 11.23 8.58 20.30
C VAL A 109 10.09 8.55 19.28
N PRO A 110 9.59 7.36 18.90
CA PRO A 110 8.48 7.26 17.99
C PRO A 110 7.17 7.67 18.69
N LEU A 111 6.51 8.68 18.16
CA LEU A 111 5.21 9.16 18.63
C LEU A 111 4.14 8.83 17.59
N LEU A 112 3.16 8.01 17.97
CA LEU A 112 2.01 7.72 17.15
C LEU A 112 1.01 8.90 17.25
N ARG A 113 0.66 9.49 16.11
CA ARG A 113 -0.37 10.52 15.98
C ARG A 113 -1.42 10.11 14.98
N TYR A 114 -2.63 10.60 15.15
CA TYR A 114 -3.69 10.46 14.15
C TYR A 114 -4.21 11.82 13.73
N TYR A 115 -4.71 11.88 12.51
CA TYR A 115 -5.40 13.04 11.94
C TYR A 115 -6.73 12.56 11.36
N THR A 116 -7.75 13.39 11.45
CA THR A 116 -9.03 13.13 10.81
C THR A 116 -9.01 13.71 9.41
N VAL A 117 -9.31 12.87 8.41
CA VAL A 117 -9.42 13.27 7.01
C VAL A 117 -10.85 13.02 6.50
N PHE A 118 -11.23 13.78 5.50
CA PHE A 118 -12.51 13.70 4.80
C PHE A 118 -12.23 13.41 3.32
N ASN A 119 -13.08 12.63 2.69
CA ASN A 119 -13.00 12.44 1.24
C ASN A 119 -13.47 13.71 0.53
N LEU A 120 -12.97 13.97 -0.66
CA LEU A 120 -13.36 15.12 -1.49
C LEU A 120 -14.87 15.15 -1.76
N GLU A 121 -15.51 14.00 -1.91
CA GLU A 121 -16.97 13.89 -2.09
C GLU A 121 -17.79 14.37 -0.88
N GLN A 122 -17.17 14.44 0.27
CA GLN A 122 -17.76 14.97 1.51
C GLN A 122 -17.54 16.48 1.67
N THR A 123 -16.95 17.12 0.68
CA THR A 123 -16.64 18.55 0.71
C THR A 123 -17.45 19.31 -0.34
N GLU A 124 -17.53 20.63 -0.18
CA GLU A 124 -18.13 21.55 -1.11
C GLU A 124 -17.25 22.81 -1.28
N GLY A 125 -17.39 23.50 -2.38
CA GLY A 125 -16.69 24.76 -2.63
C GLY A 125 -15.18 24.65 -2.90
N VAL A 126 -14.62 23.45 -3.00
CA VAL A 126 -13.21 23.28 -3.42
C VAL A 126 -13.11 23.57 -4.92
N PRO A 127 -12.30 24.57 -5.35
CA PRO A 127 -12.18 24.91 -6.76
C PRO A 127 -11.60 23.73 -7.58
N ALA A 128 -12.21 23.45 -8.74
CA ALA A 128 -11.77 22.35 -9.61
C ALA A 128 -10.29 22.45 -10.01
N GLY A 129 -9.76 23.66 -10.22
CA GLY A 129 -8.36 23.86 -10.53
C GLY A 129 -7.36 23.53 -9.41
N LYS A 130 -7.84 23.31 -8.18
CA LYS A 130 -7.03 22.83 -7.05
C LYS A 130 -7.12 21.32 -6.82
N ILE A 131 -7.93 20.62 -7.60
CA ILE A 131 -8.06 19.17 -7.56
C ILE A 131 -7.11 18.61 -8.63
N PRO A 132 -6.05 17.91 -8.24
CA PRO A 132 -5.13 17.34 -9.21
C PRO A 132 -5.83 16.29 -10.07
N THR A 133 -5.68 16.36 -11.38
CA THR A 133 -6.14 15.32 -12.29
C THR A 133 -5.23 14.10 -12.13
N LEU A 134 -5.82 12.93 -11.92
CA LEU A 134 -5.06 11.68 -12.00
C LEU A 134 -4.86 11.35 -13.47
N GLU A 135 -3.62 11.35 -13.91
CA GLU A 135 -3.29 10.69 -15.17
C GLU A 135 -3.45 9.19 -14.97
N ILE A 136 -4.55 8.65 -15.47
CA ILE A 136 -4.74 7.19 -15.52
C ILE A 136 -3.95 6.75 -16.74
N HIS A 137 -2.73 6.27 -16.50
CA HIS A 137 -2.03 5.53 -17.53
C HIS A 137 -2.80 4.21 -17.71
N HIS A 138 -3.46 4.04 -18.84
CA HIS A 138 -3.97 2.77 -19.29
C HIS A 138 -2.76 1.87 -19.56
N PHE A 139 -2.32 1.23 -18.50
CA PHE A 139 -1.28 0.25 -18.55
C PHE A 139 -1.98 -1.11 -18.60
N ASP A 140 -1.76 -1.86 -19.67
CA ASP A 140 -2.20 -3.26 -19.66
C ASP A 140 -1.26 -4.04 -18.72
N PRO A 141 -1.74 -4.45 -17.53
CA PRO A 141 -0.89 -5.12 -16.56
C PRO A 141 -0.34 -6.45 -17.08
N LEU A 142 -1.01 -7.04 -18.06
CA LEU A 142 -0.61 -8.30 -18.68
C LEU A 142 0.58 -8.15 -19.61
N GLU A 143 0.56 -7.17 -20.52
CA GLU A 143 1.69 -6.90 -21.40
C GLU A 143 2.95 -6.55 -20.62
N ALA A 144 2.81 -5.77 -19.55
CA ALA A 144 3.93 -5.45 -18.70
C ALA A 144 4.50 -6.64 -17.96
N CYS A 145 3.64 -7.52 -17.43
CA CYS A 145 4.09 -8.74 -16.79
C CYS A 145 4.81 -9.65 -17.78
N GLU A 146 4.28 -9.80 -19.00
CA GLU A 146 4.93 -10.57 -20.06
C GLU A 146 6.27 -9.99 -20.44
N ARG A 147 6.35 -8.66 -20.59
CA ARG A 147 7.59 -7.96 -20.90
C ARG A 147 8.63 -8.13 -19.79
N ILE A 148 8.27 -7.95 -18.52
CA ILE A 148 9.17 -8.16 -17.37
C ILE A 148 9.73 -9.58 -17.37
N VAL A 149 8.89 -10.59 -17.62
CA VAL A 149 9.32 -11.99 -17.68
C VAL A 149 10.20 -12.26 -18.91
N ALA A 150 9.89 -11.64 -20.06
CA ALA A 150 10.65 -11.82 -21.30
C ALA A 150 12.04 -11.16 -21.22
N GLU A 151 12.13 -9.97 -20.64
CA GLU A 151 13.34 -9.18 -20.50
C GLU A 151 14.17 -9.54 -19.26
N MET A 152 13.73 -10.53 -18.47
CA MET A 152 14.40 -10.94 -17.24
C MET A 152 15.80 -11.49 -17.56
N PRO A 153 16.89 -10.89 -17.01
CA PRO A 153 18.24 -11.39 -17.18
C PRO A 153 18.35 -12.81 -16.60
N GLN A 154 18.98 -13.72 -17.35
CA GLN A 154 19.18 -15.12 -16.90
C GLN A 154 17.88 -15.80 -16.44
N ARG A 155 16.78 -15.57 -17.17
CA ARG A 155 15.47 -16.15 -16.87
C ARG A 155 15.54 -17.68 -16.76
N PRO A 156 14.95 -18.30 -15.69
CA PRO A 156 14.84 -19.75 -15.62
C PRO A 156 13.91 -20.28 -16.72
N GLU A 157 14.04 -21.55 -17.04
CA GLU A 157 13.08 -22.20 -17.94
C GLU A 157 11.70 -22.28 -17.26
N ILE A 158 10.65 -21.77 -17.92
CA ILE A 158 9.28 -21.83 -17.42
C ILE A 158 8.55 -22.96 -18.16
N ARG A 159 8.16 -24.01 -17.43
CA ARG A 159 7.42 -25.16 -17.95
C ARG A 159 5.99 -25.16 -17.43
N HIS A 160 5.03 -25.41 -18.34
CA HIS A 160 3.63 -25.57 -17.97
C HIS A 160 3.29 -27.06 -17.93
N THR A 161 2.57 -27.46 -16.85
CA THR A 161 2.14 -28.84 -16.63
C THR A 161 0.67 -28.90 -16.24
N THR A 162 0.09 -30.07 -16.32
CA THR A 162 -1.28 -30.32 -15.86
C THR A 162 -1.39 -30.45 -14.34
N GLU A 163 -0.27 -30.43 -13.63
CA GLU A 163 -0.26 -30.44 -12.18
C GLU A 163 -0.77 -29.10 -11.63
N ALA A 164 -1.58 -29.17 -10.56
CA ALA A 164 -2.13 -27.97 -9.91
C ALA A 164 -1.15 -27.34 -8.93
N ARG A 165 0.17 -27.40 -9.21
CA ARG A 165 1.23 -26.88 -8.33
C ARG A 165 2.20 -26.01 -9.13
N ALA A 166 2.53 -24.85 -8.55
CA ALA A 166 3.64 -24.03 -9.00
C ALA A 166 4.83 -24.22 -8.05
N TYR A 167 6.04 -24.31 -8.59
CA TYR A 167 7.26 -24.36 -7.79
C TYR A 167 8.50 -24.06 -8.64
N TYR A 168 9.51 -23.48 -7.99
CA TYR A 168 10.87 -23.39 -8.54
C TYR A 168 11.71 -24.57 -8.08
N ARG A 169 12.45 -25.21 -9.01
CA ARG A 169 13.37 -26.29 -8.73
C ARG A 169 14.82 -25.84 -8.95
N PRO A 170 15.61 -25.60 -7.89
CA PRO A 170 17.00 -25.13 -8.01
C PRO A 170 17.90 -26.09 -8.78
N ALA A 171 17.73 -27.41 -8.61
CA ALA A 171 18.57 -28.43 -9.23
C ALA A 171 18.53 -28.43 -10.78
N THR A 172 17.43 -27.96 -11.37
CA THR A 172 17.24 -27.90 -12.83
C THR A 172 17.06 -26.48 -13.34
N ASP A 173 17.11 -25.48 -12.46
CA ASP A 173 16.87 -24.07 -12.75
C ASP A 173 15.55 -23.84 -13.53
N THR A 174 14.49 -24.52 -13.10
CA THR A 174 13.21 -24.58 -13.79
C THR A 174 12.07 -24.13 -12.88
N VAL A 175 11.22 -23.24 -13.37
CA VAL A 175 9.94 -22.90 -12.77
C VAL A 175 8.85 -23.74 -13.42
N THR A 176 8.17 -24.56 -12.62
CA THR A 176 7.01 -25.35 -13.08
C THR A 176 5.75 -24.59 -12.72
N MET A 177 4.85 -24.40 -13.68
CA MET A 177 3.58 -23.69 -13.54
C MET A 177 2.42 -24.59 -14.03
N PRO A 178 1.23 -24.46 -13.41
CA PRO A 178 0.01 -25.00 -14.00
C PRO A 178 -0.27 -24.37 -15.38
N LEU A 179 -1.09 -25.04 -16.20
CA LEU A 179 -1.54 -24.50 -17.47
C LEU A 179 -2.24 -23.14 -17.27
N ARG A 180 -2.02 -22.19 -18.19
CA ARG A 180 -2.59 -20.84 -18.10
C ARG A 180 -4.12 -20.86 -17.97
N GLU A 181 -4.78 -21.79 -18.66
CA GLU A 181 -6.25 -21.96 -18.66
C GLU A 181 -6.79 -22.45 -17.31
N SER A 182 -5.94 -23.02 -16.46
CA SER A 182 -6.35 -23.45 -15.10
C SER A 182 -6.49 -22.32 -14.10
N PHE A 183 -6.04 -21.12 -14.44
CA PHE A 183 -6.14 -19.95 -13.57
C PHE A 183 -7.45 -19.18 -13.83
N HIS A 184 -8.11 -18.76 -12.76
CA HIS A 184 -9.34 -17.96 -12.84
C HIS A 184 -9.15 -16.57 -13.48
N SER A 185 -7.91 -16.08 -13.56
CA SER A 185 -7.58 -14.82 -14.24
C SER A 185 -6.08 -14.77 -14.54
N ALA A 186 -5.73 -14.00 -15.57
CA ALA A 186 -4.36 -13.74 -15.94
C ALA A 186 -3.56 -13.07 -14.79
N ALA A 187 -4.20 -12.21 -14.01
CA ALA A 187 -3.57 -11.60 -12.85
C ALA A 187 -3.14 -12.64 -11.80
N LYS A 188 -3.94 -13.70 -11.58
CA LYS A 188 -3.56 -14.79 -10.67
C LYS A 188 -2.41 -15.62 -11.23
N TYR A 189 -2.39 -15.88 -12.53
CA TYR A 189 -1.29 -16.56 -13.19
C TYR A 189 0.03 -15.80 -12.97
N PHE A 190 0.05 -14.50 -13.32
CA PHE A 190 1.27 -13.70 -13.18
C PHE A 190 1.68 -13.47 -11.72
N SER A 191 0.74 -13.39 -10.78
CA SER A 191 1.04 -13.33 -9.35
C SER A 191 1.75 -14.59 -8.86
N THR A 192 1.29 -15.77 -9.30
CA THR A 192 1.93 -17.05 -8.97
C THR A 192 3.29 -17.17 -9.62
N LEU A 193 3.41 -16.82 -10.91
CA LEU A 193 4.68 -16.85 -11.62
C LEU A 193 5.71 -15.91 -10.98
N ALA A 194 5.31 -14.69 -10.63
CA ALA A 194 6.19 -13.74 -9.94
C ALA A 194 6.67 -14.27 -8.59
N HIS A 195 5.82 -14.98 -7.85
CA HIS A 195 6.20 -15.63 -6.59
C HIS A 195 7.32 -16.66 -6.80
N GLU A 196 7.19 -17.52 -7.81
CA GLU A 196 8.21 -18.53 -8.10
C GLU A 196 9.52 -17.91 -8.64
N LEU A 197 9.40 -16.83 -9.42
CA LEU A 197 10.58 -16.06 -9.88
C LEU A 197 11.31 -15.35 -8.73
N VAL A 198 10.61 -15.00 -7.66
CA VAL A 198 11.26 -14.47 -6.43
C VAL A 198 12.05 -15.58 -5.74
N HIS A 199 11.54 -16.80 -5.67
CA HIS A 199 12.29 -17.96 -5.15
C HIS A 199 13.54 -18.21 -5.97
N TYR A 200 13.46 -18.19 -7.30
CA TYR A 200 14.60 -18.26 -8.20
C TYR A 200 15.64 -17.16 -7.90
N ALA A 201 15.20 -15.89 -7.84
CA ALA A 201 16.09 -14.76 -7.59
C ALA A 201 16.75 -14.85 -6.20
N ALA A 202 16.01 -15.23 -5.17
CA ALA A 202 16.52 -15.40 -3.82
C ALA A 202 17.59 -16.50 -3.75
N PHE A 203 17.38 -17.61 -4.45
CA PHE A 203 18.36 -18.70 -4.50
C PHE A 203 19.66 -18.28 -5.19
N ARG A 204 19.60 -17.45 -6.23
CA ARG A 204 20.79 -16.94 -6.94
C ARG A 204 21.54 -15.84 -6.18
N ILE A 205 20.82 -14.97 -5.47
CA ILE A 205 21.40 -13.84 -4.72
C ILE A 205 21.99 -14.30 -3.38
N MET A 206 21.45 -15.36 -2.79
CA MET A 206 21.98 -16.00 -1.58
C MET A 206 22.56 -17.38 -1.92
N PRO A 207 23.75 -17.46 -2.52
CA PRO A 207 24.43 -18.74 -2.58
C PRO A 207 24.64 -19.22 -1.15
N CYS A 208 24.18 -20.44 -0.89
CA CYS A 208 24.24 -21.11 0.41
C CYS A 208 25.61 -20.86 1.07
N ARG A 209 25.63 -20.13 2.20
CA ARG A 209 26.84 -19.97 3.03
C ARG A 209 27.07 -21.22 3.90
N CYS A 210 26.85 -22.39 3.35
CA CYS A 210 27.11 -23.68 4.01
C CYS A 210 27.82 -24.60 3.01
N CYS A 211 29.08 -24.35 2.80
CA CYS A 211 30.15 -25.28 2.43
C CYS A 211 31.47 -24.71 2.97
#